data_6ef7fde8e0843072f4601c03b3678173
#
_entry.id   6ef7fde8e0843072f4601c03b3678173
#
_cell.length_a   1.000
_cell.length_b   1.000
_cell.length_c   1.000
_cell.angle_alpha   90.00
_cell.angle_beta   90.00
_cell.angle_gamma   90.00
#
_symmetry.space_group_name_H-M   'P 1'
#
loop_
_entity.id
_entity.type
_entity.pdbx_description
1 polymer ?
#
loop_
_entity_poly.entity_id
_entity_poly.type
_entity_poly.pdbx_seq_one_letter_code
_entity_poly.pdbx_strand_id
1 'polypeptide(L)'
;VTGGSGSGKTTVTQFLAAQGVLALDCDKIYHELLETNADMLAEIEARFPAVFKNGKLDRKMLGAIVFAVPEALRDLNAITHRYVREDIYRRLREYVWQGGTVAVVDAIALFESGISEDCVFTVGVTAPDDERCARIMARDGIDADYALARIEAQPDDEYYEMRCDYLLRNDGTPEELKAKCRELFGIG
;
A
#
# COMPACT_ATOMS: atom_id res chain seq x y z
N VAL A 1 1.77 7.50 -3.39
CA VAL A 1 1.06 7.84 -2.13
C VAL A 1 1.32 6.77 -1.11
N THR A 2 1.68 7.17 0.10
CA THR A 2 1.94 6.28 1.23
C THR A 2 1.31 6.83 2.53
N GLY A 3 1.38 6.08 3.62
CA GLY A 3 0.86 6.48 4.93
C GLY A 3 0.31 5.28 5.71
N GLY A 4 0.08 5.45 7.00
CA GLY A 4 -0.42 4.39 7.87
C GLY A 4 -1.87 3.96 7.61
N SER A 5 -2.28 2.86 8.22
CA SER A 5 -3.68 2.41 8.21
C SER A 5 -4.59 3.48 8.81
N GLY A 6 -5.75 3.71 8.22
CA GLY A 6 -6.72 4.72 8.69
C GLY A 6 -6.36 6.16 8.34
N SER A 7 -5.19 6.46 7.76
CA SER A 7 -4.79 7.83 7.41
C SER A 7 -5.64 8.50 6.32
N GLY A 8 -6.27 7.71 5.44
CA GLY A 8 -7.08 8.25 4.34
C GLY A 8 -6.46 8.11 2.95
N LYS A 9 -5.40 7.32 2.77
CA LYS A 9 -4.80 7.02 1.45
C LYS A 9 -5.84 6.65 0.40
N THR A 10 -6.75 5.73 0.74
CA THR A 10 -7.80 5.28 -0.18
C THR A 10 -8.70 6.43 -0.63
N THR A 11 -8.99 7.41 0.24
CA THR A 11 -9.77 8.59 -0.14
C THR A 11 -9.02 9.43 -1.17
N VAL A 12 -7.70 9.62 -0.97
CA VAL A 12 -6.84 10.33 -1.91
C VAL A 12 -6.78 9.62 -3.26
N THR A 13 -6.50 8.31 -3.26
CA THR A 13 -6.35 7.54 -4.50
C THR A 13 -7.66 7.39 -5.26
N GLN A 14 -8.79 7.23 -4.57
CA GLN A 14 -10.13 7.23 -5.19
C GLN A 14 -10.49 8.59 -5.77
N PHE A 15 -10.15 9.68 -5.08
CA PHE A 15 -10.36 11.02 -5.62
C PHE A 15 -9.57 11.22 -6.91
N LEU A 16 -8.28 10.85 -6.95
CA LEU A 16 -7.45 10.94 -8.13
C LEU A 16 -7.96 10.05 -9.27
N ALA A 17 -8.39 8.84 -8.96
CA ALA A 17 -8.99 7.94 -9.94
C ALA A 17 -10.26 8.50 -10.58
N ALA A 18 -11.09 9.18 -9.79
CA ALA A 18 -12.30 9.87 -10.29
C ALA A 18 -11.97 11.04 -11.25
N GLN A 19 -10.75 11.55 -11.23
CA GLN A 19 -10.23 12.57 -12.16
C GLN A 19 -9.53 11.94 -13.38
N GLY A 20 -9.60 10.64 -13.58
CA GLY A 20 -8.98 9.93 -14.71
C GLY A 20 -7.51 9.55 -14.51
N VAL A 21 -6.97 9.70 -13.31
CA VAL A 21 -5.62 9.24 -12.97
C VAL A 21 -5.63 7.71 -12.78
N LEU A 22 -4.69 7.01 -13.39
CA LEU A 22 -4.52 5.58 -13.11
C LEU A 22 -4.09 5.38 -11.65
N ALA A 23 -4.89 4.68 -10.86
CA ALA A 23 -4.56 4.33 -9.48
C ALA A 23 -4.14 2.86 -9.39
N LEU A 24 -2.92 2.60 -8.94
CA LEU A 24 -2.34 1.28 -8.74
C LEU A 24 -2.18 1.02 -7.24
N ASP A 25 -2.95 0.07 -6.73
CA ASP A 25 -2.96 -0.35 -5.33
C ASP A 25 -2.05 -1.58 -5.19
N CYS A 26 -0.91 -1.42 -4.52
CA CYS A 26 0.08 -2.49 -4.35
C CYS A 26 -0.45 -3.69 -3.60
N ASP A 27 -1.32 -3.49 -2.61
CA ASP A 27 -1.91 -4.59 -1.85
C ASP A 27 -2.85 -5.42 -2.74
N LYS A 28 -3.65 -4.77 -3.58
CA LYS A 28 -4.50 -5.47 -4.55
C LYS A 28 -3.67 -6.22 -5.58
N ILE A 29 -2.64 -5.56 -6.14
CA ILE A 29 -1.73 -6.21 -7.10
C ILE A 29 -1.08 -7.44 -6.47
N TYR A 30 -0.59 -7.33 -5.23
CA TYR A 30 -0.04 -8.48 -4.51
C TYR A 30 -1.04 -9.63 -4.37
N HIS A 31 -2.28 -9.32 -4.00
CA HIS A 31 -3.32 -10.35 -3.90
C HIS A 31 -3.68 -10.99 -5.24
N GLU A 32 -3.73 -10.21 -6.33
CA GLU A 32 -3.93 -10.72 -7.69
C GLU A 32 -2.77 -11.64 -8.11
N LEU A 33 -1.53 -11.25 -7.82
CA LEU A 33 -0.35 -12.05 -8.13
C LEU A 33 -0.29 -13.37 -7.34
N LEU A 34 -0.76 -13.39 -6.10
CA LEU A 34 -0.91 -14.64 -5.32
C LEU A 34 -1.89 -15.63 -5.94
N GLU A 35 -2.76 -15.19 -6.84
CA GLU A 35 -3.72 -16.05 -7.53
C GLU A 35 -3.29 -16.40 -8.95
N THR A 36 -2.48 -15.54 -9.59
CA THR A 36 -2.24 -15.62 -11.04
C THR A 36 -0.78 -15.81 -11.43
N ASN A 37 0.19 -15.49 -10.56
CA ASN A 37 1.60 -15.54 -10.91
C ASN A 37 2.26 -16.83 -10.40
N ALA A 38 2.43 -17.80 -11.29
CA ALA A 38 3.00 -19.09 -10.96
C ALA A 38 4.48 -19.01 -10.53
N ASP A 39 5.25 -18.09 -11.10
CA ASP A 39 6.68 -17.94 -10.79
C ASP A 39 6.87 -17.38 -9.38
N MET A 40 6.07 -16.36 -9.00
CA MET A 40 6.06 -15.82 -7.64
C MET A 40 5.67 -16.89 -6.63
N LEU A 41 4.63 -17.69 -6.93
CA LEU A 41 4.18 -18.77 -6.04
C LEU A 41 5.26 -19.85 -5.89
N ALA A 42 5.97 -20.20 -6.96
CA ALA A 42 7.05 -21.18 -6.92
C ALA A 42 8.23 -20.70 -6.05
N GLU A 43 8.59 -19.43 -6.11
CA GLU A 43 9.63 -18.87 -5.23
C GLU A 43 9.18 -18.81 -3.76
N ILE A 44 7.90 -18.45 -3.50
CA ILE A 44 7.34 -18.50 -2.15
C ILE A 44 7.35 -19.95 -1.64
N GLU A 45 6.97 -20.94 -2.45
CA GLU A 45 6.99 -22.35 -2.07
C GLU A 45 8.40 -22.85 -1.78
N ALA A 46 9.38 -22.47 -2.60
CA ALA A 46 10.78 -22.82 -2.38
C ALA A 46 11.31 -22.29 -1.05
N ARG A 47 10.90 -21.09 -0.64
CA ARG A 47 11.33 -20.48 0.62
C ARG A 47 10.50 -20.95 1.83
N PHE A 48 9.20 -21.20 1.61
CA PHE A 48 8.21 -21.54 2.65
C PHE A 48 7.42 -22.81 2.31
N PRO A 49 8.07 -23.97 2.13
CA PRO A 49 7.37 -25.17 1.66
C PRO A 49 6.25 -25.64 2.60
N ALA A 50 6.37 -25.38 3.91
CA ALA A 50 5.40 -25.79 4.91
C ALA A 50 4.03 -25.11 4.77
N VAL A 51 3.96 -23.96 4.09
CA VAL A 51 2.70 -23.21 3.91
C VAL A 51 1.91 -23.63 2.67
N PHE A 52 2.42 -24.60 1.90
CA PHE A 52 1.71 -25.15 0.75
C PHE A 52 1.07 -26.50 1.07
N LYS A 53 -0.20 -26.64 0.74
CA LYS A 53 -0.97 -27.88 0.89
C LYS A 53 -1.64 -28.23 -0.44
N ASN A 54 -1.31 -29.39 -0.99
CA ASN A 54 -1.82 -29.82 -2.30
C ASN A 54 -1.61 -28.77 -3.42
N GLY A 55 -0.45 -28.12 -3.44
CA GLY A 55 -0.10 -27.08 -4.42
C GLY A 55 -0.82 -25.73 -4.22
N LYS A 56 -1.50 -25.54 -3.08
CA LYS A 56 -2.17 -24.28 -2.74
C LYS A 56 -1.53 -23.62 -1.53
N LEU A 57 -1.31 -22.32 -1.64
CA LEU A 57 -0.79 -21.49 -0.56
C LEU A 57 -1.81 -21.31 0.56
N ASP A 58 -1.44 -21.68 1.78
CA ASP A 58 -2.16 -21.33 3.02
C ASP A 58 -1.71 -19.94 3.49
N ARG A 59 -2.42 -18.89 3.02
CA ARG A 59 -2.10 -17.48 3.33
C ARG A 59 -2.09 -17.19 4.84
N LYS A 60 -2.98 -17.86 5.60
CA LYS A 60 -3.05 -17.67 7.05
C LYS A 60 -1.79 -18.22 7.74
N MET A 61 -1.35 -19.39 7.30
CA MET A 61 -0.13 -20.02 7.83
C MET A 61 1.12 -19.22 7.45
N LEU A 62 1.21 -18.74 6.18
CA LEU A 62 2.29 -17.84 5.76
C LEU A 62 2.32 -16.58 6.61
N GLY A 63 1.17 -15.91 6.80
CA GLY A 63 1.06 -14.72 7.64
C GLY A 63 1.54 -14.99 9.07
N ALA A 64 1.11 -16.09 9.70
CA ALA A 64 1.56 -16.45 11.06
C ALA A 64 3.07 -16.60 11.15
N ILE A 65 3.73 -17.17 10.13
CA ILE A 65 5.19 -17.34 10.11
C ILE A 65 5.89 -15.99 9.96
N VAL A 66 5.50 -15.20 8.97
CA VAL A 66 6.23 -13.96 8.65
C VAL A 66 6.03 -12.86 9.69
N PHE A 67 4.89 -12.82 10.38
CA PHE A 67 4.69 -11.89 11.50
C PHE A 67 5.44 -12.30 12.77
N ALA A 68 5.72 -13.59 12.95
CA ALA A 68 6.47 -14.08 14.09
C ALA A 68 8.00 -14.00 13.91
N VAL A 69 8.49 -14.01 12.66
CA VAL A 69 9.92 -14.10 12.32
C VAL A 69 10.32 -12.97 11.36
N PRO A 70 11.02 -11.92 11.85
CA PRO A 70 11.40 -10.76 11.02
C PRO A 70 12.23 -11.12 9.78
N GLU A 71 13.05 -12.16 9.84
CA GLU A 71 13.81 -12.64 8.69
C GLU A 71 12.89 -13.23 7.61
N ALA A 72 11.90 -14.03 8.02
CA ALA A 72 10.93 -14.59 7.10
C ALA A 72 10.09 -13.49 6.41
N LEU A 73 9.77 -12.42 7.13
CA LEU A 73 9.11 -11.25 6.54
C LEU A 73 10.00 -10.57 5.50
N ARG A 74 11.29 -10.38 5.80
CA ARG A 74 12.24 -9.80 4.82
C ARG A 74 12.36 -10.65 3.57
N ASP A 75 12.43 -11.98 3.70
CA ASP A 75 12.52 -12.89 2.56
C ASP A 75 11.25 -12.86 1.72
N LEU A 76 10.07 -12.88 2.35
CA LEU A 76 8.80 -12.76 1.63
C LEU A 76 8.73 -11.42 0.89
N ASN A 77 9.09 -10.33 1.54
CA ASN A 77 9.11 -9.00 0.92
C ASN A 77 10.08 -8.94 -0.27
N ALA A 78 11.28 -9.50 -0.14
CA ALA A 78 12.26 -9.54 -1.22
C ALA A 78 11.73 -10.27 -2.48
N ILE A 79 10.97 -11.36 -2.28
CA ILE A 79 10.30 -12.06 -3.39
C ILE A 79 9.17 -11.18 -3.94
N THR A 80 8.22 -10.81 -3.10
CA THR A 80 6.95 -10.24 -3.56
C THR A 80 7.07 -8.82 -4.09
N HIS A 81 7.93 -7.96 -3.50
CA HIS A 81 8.13 -6.59 -3.97
C HIS A 81 8.63 -6.54 -5.40
N ARG A 82 9.50 -7.48 -5.81
CA ARG A 82 9.98 -7.57 -7.20
C ARG A 82 8.82 -7.82 -8.16
N TYR A 83 7.98 -8.81 -7.91
CA TYR A 83 6.85 -9.14 -8.78
C TYR A 83 5.78 -8.04 -8.81
N VAL A 84 5.48 -7.42 -7.66
CA VAL A 84 4.57 -6.28 -7.60
C VAL A 84 5.10 -5.11 -8.43
N ARG A 85 6.41 -4.79 -8.30
CA ARG A 85 7.06 -3.72 -9.07
C ARG A 85 7.04 -4.01 -10.58
N GLU A 86 7.33 -5.23 -10.99
CA GLU A 86 7.26 -5.66 -12.39
C GLU A 86 5.84 -5.50 -12.97
N ASP A 87 4.81 -5.89 -12.22
CA ASP A 87 3.41 -5.74 -12.63
C ASP A 87 2.97 -4.27 -12.70
N ILE A 88 3.40 -3.44 -11.74
CA ILE A 88 3.21 -1.99 -11.80
C ILE A 88 3.79 -1.43 -13.11
N TYR A 89 5.04 -1.75 -13.45
CA TYR A 89 5.65 -1.27 -14.69
C TYR A 89 4.93 -1.78 -15.95
N ARG A 90 4.45 -3.01 -15.94
CA ARG A 90 3.65 -3.54 -17.04
C ARG A 90 2.38 -2.69 -17.22
N ARG A 91 1.62 -2.45 -16.13
CA ARG A 91 0.39 -1.64 -16.15
C ARG A 91 0.67 -0.18 -16.55
N LEU A 92 1.75 0.41 -16.08
CA LEU A 92 2.16 1.77 -16.47
C LEU A 92 2.49 1.86 -17.96
N ARG A 93 3.23 0.90 -18.52
CA ARG A 93 3.52 0.86 -19.96
C ARG A 93 2.24 0.74 -20.80
N GLU A 94 1.32 -0.14 -20.40
CA GLU A 94 0.02 -0.29 -21.06
C GLU A 94 -0.79 1.02 -21.03
N TYR A 95 -0.80 1.69 -19.86
CA TYR A 95 -1.49 2.96 -19.69
C TYR A 95 -0.90 4.09 -20.54
N VAL A 96 0.43 4.21 -20.58
CA VAL A 96 1.12 5.18 -21.44
C VAL A 96 0.83 4.92 -22.92
N TRP A 97 0.81 3.66 -23.34
CA TRP A 97 0.45 3.32 -24.73
C TRP A 97 -0.98 3.74 -25.08
N GLN A 98 -1.90 3.71 -24.13
CA GLN A 98 -3.28 4.17 -24.29
C GLN A 98 -3.43 5.71 -24.23
N GLY A 99 -2.32 6.45 -24.13
CA GLY A 99 -2.29 7.90 -24.04
C GLY A 99 -2.40 8.45 -22.61
N GLY A 100 -2.29 7.58 -21.61
CA GLY A 100 -2.28 8.00 -20.21
C GLY A 100 -1.01 8.77 -19.85
N THR A 101 -1.13 9.76 -18.98
CA THR A 101 -0.03 10.69 -18.65
C THR A 101 0.31 10.74 -17.18
N VAL A 102 -0.64 10.43 -16.28
CA VAL A 102 -0.45 10.50 -14.83
C VAL A 102 -0.98 9.23 -14.17
N ALA A 103 -0.16 8.64 -13.33
CA ALA A 103 -0.56 7.50 -12.50
C ALA A 103 -0.18 7.76 -11.03
N VAL A 104 -0.94 7.18 -10.12
CA VAL A 104 -0.63 7.15 -8.69
C VAL A 104 -0.47 5.71 -8.23
N VAL A 105 0.59 5.46 -7.46
CA VAL A 105 0.83 4.17 -6.79
C VAL A 105 0.50 4.33 -5.31
N ASP A 106 -0.40 3.51 -4.79
CA ASP A 106 -0.72 3.39 -3.35
C ASP A 106 0.07 2.22 -2.77
N ALA A 107 1.00 2.52 -1.89
CA ALA A 107 1.83 1.52 -1.23
C ALA A 107 2.12 1.92 0.22
N ILE A 108 1.86 1.02 1.16
CA ILE A 108 2.29 1.20 2.56
C ILE A 108 3.82 1.12 2.64
N ALA A 109 4.42 0.12 2.00
CA ALA A 109 5.86 -0.09 1.94
C ALA A 109 6.51 0.61 0.72
N LEU A 110 6.15 1.88 0.46
CA LEU A 110 6.59 2.63 -0.72
C LEU A 110 8.12 2.74 -0.80
N PHE A 111 8.75 3.04 0.32
CA PHE A 111 10.21 3.23 0.41
C PHE A 111 10.95 1.90 0.49
N GLU A 112 10.43 0.95 1.27
CA GLU A 112 11.04 -0.38 1.47
C GLU A 112 11.02 -1.24 0.20
N SER A 113 10.03 -1.02 -0.66
CA SER A 113 9.93 -1.70 -1.96
C SER A 113 10.79 -1.08 -3.06
N GLY A 114 11.34 0.11 -2.82
CA GLY A 114 12.11 0.88 -3.81
C GLY A 114 11.25 1.56 -4.89
N ILE A 115 9.91 1.45 -4.83
CA ILE A 115 9.01 2.09 -5.80
C ILE A 115 9.12 3.62 -5.75
N SER A 116 9.44 4.18 -4.58
CA SER A 116 9.62 5.63 -4.40
C SER A 116 10.69 6.23 -5.31
N GLU A 117 11.73 5.46 -5.66
CA GLU A 117 12.83 5.91 -6.53
C GLU A 117 12.38 6.20 -7.97
N ASP A 118 11.26 5.60 -8.38
CA ASP A 118 10.69 5.75 -9.73
C ASP A 118 9.56 6.80 -9.78
N CYS A 119 9.20 7.37 -8.63
CA CYS A 119 8.15 8.39 -8.54
C CYS A 119 8.72 9.79 -8.84
N VAL A 120 7.96 10.61 -9.55
CA VAL A 120 8.30 12.04 -9.75
C VAL A 120 8.29 12.78 -8.42
N PHE A 121 7.35 12.43 -7.55
CA PHE A 121 7.29 12.88 -6.15
C PHE A 121 6.47 11.89 -5.31
N THR A 122 6.67 11.96 -4.03
CA THR A 122 6.01 11.10 -3.03
C THR A 122 5.10 11.92 -2.13
N VAL A 123 3.94 11.35 -1.76
CA VAL A 123 2.96 12.00 -0.90
C VAL A 123 2.64 11.10 0.29
N GLY A 124 2.96 11.58 1.48
CA GLY A 124 2.53 10.98 2.74
C GLY A 124 1.11 11.43 3.10
N VAL A 125 0.28 10.52 3.56
CA VAL A 125 -1.04 10.85 4.12
C VAL A 125 -1.04 10.48 5.58
N THR A 126 -1.26 11.46 6.46
CA THR A 126 -1.30 11.29 7.92
C THR A 126 -2.66 11.72 8.48
N ALA A 127 -2.99 11.24 9.66
CA ALA A 127 -4.18 11.64 10.40
C ALA A 127 -3.96 11.38 11.89
N PRO A 128 -4.65 12.11 12.80
CA PRO A 128 -4.60 11.85 14.22
C PRO A 128 -4.92 10.38 14.57
N ASP A 129 -4.22 9.83 15.55
CA ASP A 129 -4.31 8.38 15.86
C ASP A 129 -5.71 7.97 16.36
N ASP A 130 -6.42 8.84 17.06
CA ASP A 130 -7.80 8.63 17.47
C ASP A 130 -8.76 8.51 16.26
N GLU A 131 -8.57 9.34 15.24
CA GLU A 131 -9.33 9.24 14.00
C GLU A 131 -8.94 8.00 13.18
N ARG A 132 -7.64 7.69 13.12
CA ARG A 132 -7.15 6.45 12.47
C ARG A 132 -7.76 5.23 13.15
N CYS A 133 -7.73 5.18 14.49
CA CYS A 133 -8.32 4.11 15.30
C CYS A 133 -9.81 3.95 14.98
N ALA A 134 -10.59 5.03 15.04
CA ALA A 134 -12.02 5.00 14.73
C ALA A 134 -12.31 4.48 13.31
N ARG A 135 -11.54 4.94 12.31
CA ARG A 135 -11.69 4.51 10.91
C ARG A 135 -11.34 3.03 10.72
N ILE A 136 -10.30 2.52 11.40
CA ILE A 136 -9.89 1.11 11.35
C ILE A 136 -10.98 0.24 12.01
N MET A 137 -11.45 0.61 13.19
CA MET A 137 -12.54 -0.11 13.87
C MET A 137 -13.80 -0.21 13.01
N ALA A 138 -14.22 0.91 12.41
CA ALA A 138 -15.42 0.95 11.57
C ALA A 138 -15.27 0.12 10.29
N ARG A 139 -14.09 0.10 9.67
CA ARG A 139 -13.82 -0.64 8.43
C ARG A 139 -13.68 -2.14 8.65
N ASP A 140 -12.93 -2.54 9.69
CA ASP A 140 -12.48 -3.92 9.89
C ASP A 140 -13.29 -4.67 10.95
N GLY A 141 -14.17 -3.98 11.70
CA GLY A 141 -15.00 -4.57 12.75
C GLY A 141 -14.22 -5.10 13.95
N ILE A 142 -13.07 -4.47 14.25
CA ILE A 142 -12.17 -4.84 15.35
C ILE A 142 -12.30 -3.86 16.52
N ASP A 143 -11.85 -4.26 17.70
CA ASP A 143 -11.82 -3.39 18.88
C ASP A 143 -10.70 -2.34 18.83
N ALA A 144 -10.75 -1.39 19.79
CA ALA A 144 -9.83 -0.28 19.85
C ALA A 144 -8.39 -0.73 20.16
N ASP A 145 -8.21 -1.71 21.04
CA ASP A 145 -6.89 -2.19 21.45
C ASP A 145 -6.16 -2.81 20.25
N TYR A 146 -6.89 -3.58 19.43
CA TYR A 146 -6.32 -4.17 18.23
C TYR A 146 -6.04 -3.11 17.14
N ALA A 147 -6.90 -2.10 17.01
CA ALA A 147 -6.70 -0.99 16.08
C ALA A 147 -5.48 -0.14 16.47
N LEU A 148 -5.30 0.16 17.75
CA LEU A 148 -4.14 0.89 18.27
C LEU A 148 -2.84 0.09 18.10
N ALA A 149 -2.83 -1.20 18.45
CA ALA A 149 -1.67 -2.05 18.23
C ALA A 149 -1.23 -2.09 16.75
N ARG A 150 -2.20 -2.04 15.81
CA ARG A 150 -1.92 -1.94 14.38
C ARG A 150 -1.31 -0.57 13.99
N ILE A 151 -1.73 0.51 14.63
CA ILE A 151 -1.18 1.85 14.40
C ILE A 151 0.26 1.91 14.93
N GLU A 152 0.51 1.44 16.15
CA GLU A 152 1.81 1.41 16.80
C GLU A 152 2.85 0.53 16.07
N ALA A 153 2.39 -0.50 15.37
CA ALA A 153 3.26 -1.37 14.56
C ALA A 153 3.69 -0.73 13.22
N GLN A 154 3.19 0.47 12.89
CA GLN A 154 3.50 1.18 11.66
C GLN A 154 4.39 2.40 11.95
N PRO A 155 5.08 2.94 10.92
CA PRO A 155 5.79 4.20 11.05
C PRO A 155 4.87 5.34 11.51
N ASP A 156 5.42 6.24 12.30
CA ASP A 156 4.76 7.44 12.78
C ASP A 156 4.72 8.56 11.72
N ASP A 157 4.10 9.68 12.06
CA ASP A 157 3.98 10.82 11.16
C ASP A 157 5.35 11.42 10.81
N GLU A 158 6.31 11.45 11.77
CA GLU A 158 7.66 11.97 11.55
C GLU A 158 8.40 11.19 10.46
N TYR A 159 8.23 9.88 10.41
CA TYR A 159 8.79 9.04 9.34
C TYR A 159 8.32 9.51 7.95
N TYR A 160 7.03 9.83 7.79
CA TYR A 160 6.49 10.30 6.51
C TYR A 160 6.91 11.74 6.21
N GLU A 161 6.94 12.61 7.23
CA GLU A 161 7.42 14.00 7.11
C GLU A 161 8.86 14.07 6.60
N MET A 162 9.71 13.18 7.08
CA MET A 162 11.13 13.17 6.69
C MET A 162 11.40 12.55 5.31
N ARG A 163 10.50 11.71 4.81
CA ARG A 163 10.75 10.91 3.60
C ARG A 163 9.93 11.30 2.39
N CYS A 164 8.75 11.87 2.59
CA CYS A 164 7.88 12.27 1.50
C CYS A 164 8.18 13.70 1.06
N ASP A 165 8.03 13.96 -0.24
CA ASP A 165 8.16 15.32 -0.79
C ASP A 165 7.01 16.21 -0.33
N TYR A 166 5.84 15.64 -0.12
CA TYR A 166 4.63 16.33 0.35
C TYR A 166 3.91 15.53 1.43
N LEU A 167 3.22 16.25 2.31
CA LEU A 167 2.38 15.65 3.35
C LEU A 167 0.94 16.17 3.25
N LEU A 168 -0.02 15.26 3.16
CA LEU A 168 -1.45 15.54 3.26
C LEU A 168 -1.94 15.14 4.66
N ARG A 169 -2.20 16.14 5.50
CA ARG A 169 -2.82 15.91 6.83
C ARG A 169 -4.33 15.80 6.67
N ASN A 170 -4.87 14.64 7.03
CA ASN A 170 -6.29 14.31 7.02
C ASN A 170 -6.88 14.42 8.42
N ASP A 171 -6.93 15.65 8.89
CA ASP A 171 -7.37 16.11 10.21
C ASP A 171 -8.73 16.84 10.18
N GLY A 172 -9.49 16.66 9.11
CA GLY A 172 -10.77 17.31 8.87
C GLY A 172 -11.74 16.42 8.09
N THR A 173 -12.65 17.06 7.38
CA THR A 173 -13.67 16.39 6.57
C THR A 173 -13.08 15.75 5.30
N PRO A 174 -13.75 14.76 4.70
CA PRO A 174 -13.34 14.22 3.39
C PRO A 174 -13.27 15.28 2.29
N GLU A 175 -14.13 16.30 2.34
CA GLU A 175 -14.15 17.40 1.38
C GLU A 175 -12.92 18.28 1.51
N GLU A 176 -12.45 18.54 2.72
CA GLU A 176 -11.21 19.28 2.98
C GLU A 176 -10.00 18.51 2.50
N LEU A 177 -9.95 17.18 2.71
CA LEU A 177 -8.89 16.34 2.16
C LEU A 177 -8.88 16.40 0.63
N LYS A 178 -10.04 16.31 -0.01
CA LYS A 178 -10.15 16.44 -1.47
C LYS A 178 -9.71 17.83 -1.97
N ALA A 179 -10.00 18.91 -1.21
CA ALA A 179 -9.53 20.25 -1.53
C ALA A 179 -8.00 20.34 -1.47
N LYS A 180 -7.38 19.80 -0.41
CA LYS A 180 -5.91 19.68 -0.30
C LYS A 180 -5.32 18.87 -1.48
N CYS A 181 -6.01 17.80 -1.90
CA CYS A 181 -5.59 17.03 -3.08
C CYS A 181 -5.66 17.85 -4.37
N ARG A 182 -6.74 18.63 -4.61
CA ARG A 182 -6.84 19.50 -5.80
C ARG A 182 -5.68 20.48 -5.87
N GLU A 183 -5.37 21.12 -4.75
CA GLU A 183 -4.27 22.08 -4.67
C GLU A 183 -2.92 21.41 -4.96
N LEU A 184 -2.64 20.28 -4.29
CA LEU A 184 -1.36 19.59 -4.44
C LEU A 184 -1.13 19.03 -5.84
N PHE A 185 -2.16 18.43 -6.44
CA PHE A 185 -2.03 17.75 -7.74
C PHE A 185 -2.39 18.66 -8.93
N GLY A 186 -2.79 19.92 -8.70
CA GLY A 186 -3.18 20.85 -9.75
C GLY A 186 -4.40 20.39 -10.54
N ILE A 187 -5.35 19.73 -9.90
CA ILE A 187 -6.56 19.16 -10.50
C ILE A 187 -7.74 20.07 -10.12
N GLY A 188 -8.29 20.75 -11.08
CA GLY A 188 -9.42 21.68 -10.94
C GLY A 188 -10.68 21.21 -11.62
#